data_07ffb4488e101fa3d4d07503f2e72f66
#
_entry.id   07ffb4488e101fa3d4d07503f2e72f66
#
_cell.length_a   1.000
_cell.length_b   1.000
_cell.length_c   1.000
_cell.angle_alpha   90.00
_cell.angle_beta   90.00
_cell.angle_gamma   90.00
#
_symmetry.space_group_name_H-M   'P 1'
#
loop_
_entity.id
_entity.type
_entity.pdbx_description
1 polymer ?
#
loop_
_entity_poly.entity_id
_entity_poly.type
_entity_poly.pdbx_seq_one_letter_code
_entity_poly.pdbx_strand_id
1 'polypeptide(L)'
;MQATGRGGRIDRGLSAYLATLSPDYKGLAADSEFLSLSIDEQLGRVREFTAGGENLIVNSYGGYLLMLSLIDAHKAPERVLMLSPLLGRSVFPKTMMASRPPREKALKLALAEGRVAKPEYLRIVTGEDDAICCPDLARSVSQQLEADRLDVIPGEGHDINSKCVQAALESFLG
;
A
#
# COMPACT_ATOMS: atom_id res chain seq x y z
N MET A 1 -8.36 8.54 -3.74
CA MET A 1 -7.86 7.62 -4.79
C MET A 1 -7.48 6.27 -4.20
N GLN A 2 -7.48 5.21 -4.99
CA GLN A 2 -7.05 3.88 -4.52
C GLN A 2 -6.16 3.18 -5.54
N ALA A 3 -5.03 2.59 -5.11
CA ALA A 3 -4.28 1.61 -5.87
C ALA A 3 -4.45 0.21 -5.26
N THR A 4 -4.87 -0.76 -6.09
CA THR A 4 -5.24 -2.10 -5.62
C THR A 4 -4.03 -3.01 -5.39
N GLY A 5 -4.25 -4.10 -4.66
CA GLY A 5 -3.33 -5.24 -4.61
C GLY A 5 -3.26 -5.97 -5.96
N ARG A 6 -2.32 -6.93 -6.05
CA ARG A 6 -2.10 -7.72 -7.25
C ARG A 6 -3.36 -8.51 -7.65
N GLY A 7 -3.75 -8.43 -8.92
CA GLY A 7 -5.00 -9.01 -9.43
C GLY A 7 -6.26 -8.32 -8.91
N GLY A 8 -6.10 -7.17 -8.24
CA GLY A 8 -7.22 -6.38 -7.74
C GLY A 8 -8.06 -5.79 -8.88
N ARG A 9 -9.34 -5.62 -8.61
CA ARG A 9 -10.33 -5.06 -9.53
C ARG A 9 -10.94 -3.81 -8.91
N ILE A 10 -11.33 -2.87 -9.76
CA ILE A 10 -11.99 -1.61 -9.33
C ILE A 10 -13.51 -1.69 -9.34
N ASP A 11 -14.10 -2.78 -9.82
CA ASP A 11 -15.54 -2.99 -9.95
C ASP A 11 -16.17 -3.82 -8.80
N ARG A 12 -15.38 -4.22 -7.80
CA ARG A 12 -15.85 -5.05 -6.66
C ARG A 12 -15.03 -4.85 -5.39
N GLY A 13 -15.54 -5.40 -4.28
CA GLY A 13 -14.86 -5.38 -2.99
C GLY A 13 -14.62 -3.97 -2.47
N LEU A 14 -13.42 -3.71 -1.96
CA LEU A 14 -13.03 -2.41 -1.41
C LEU A 14 -13.23 -1.25 -2.42
N SER A 15 -12.86 -1.47 -3.67
CA SER A 15 -12.96 -0.44 -4.71
C SER A 15 -14.42 -0.05 -5.01
N ALA A 16 -15.32 -1.04 -5.10
CA ALA A 16 -16.75 -0.78 -5.27
C ALA A 16 -17.32 -0.04 -4.06
N TYR A 17 -16.90 -0.40 -2.85
CA TYR A 17 -17.31 0.30 -1.63
C TYR A 17 -16.83 1.76 -1.64
N LEU A 18 -15.57 2.02 -1.94
CA LEU A 18 -15.02 3.38 -2.02
C LEU A 18 -15.72 4.24 -3.07
N ALA A 19 -16.10 3.65 -4.19
CA ALA A 19 -16.89 4.35 -5.23
C ALA A 19 -18.29 4.77 -4.73
N THR A 20 -18.85 4.12 -3.71
CA THR A 20 -20.10 4.57 -3.07
C THR A 20 -19.90 5.72 -2.10
N LEU A 21 -18.68 5.91 -1.57
CA LEU A 21 -18.37 6.95 -0.59
C LEU A 21 -18.03 8.29 -1.24
N SER A 22 -17.53 8.29 -2.47
CA SER A 22 -17.11 9.52 -3.15
C SER A 22 -17.38 9.46 -4.65
N PRO A 23 -18.08 10.45 -5.23
CA PRO A 23 -18.29 10.56 -6.67
C PRO A 23 -16.98 10.81 -7.43
N ASP A 24 -15.96 11.35 -6.76
CA ASP A 24 -14.64 11.63 -7.34
C ASP A 24 -13.65 10.46 -7.17
N TYR A 25 -14.17 9.29 -6.79
CA TYR A 25 -13.35 8.09 -6.66
C TYR A 25 -12.61 7.76 -7.95
N LYS A 26 -11.31 7.52 -7.83
CA LYS A 26 -10.46 7.00 -8.91
C LYS A 26 -9.72 5.76 -8.42
N GLY A 27 -9.69 4.72 -9.24
CA GLY A 27 -9.01 3.46 -8.94
C GLY A 27 -7.95 3.12 -9.97
N LEU A 28 -6.81 2.64 -9.51
CA LEU A 28 -5.76 2.03 -10.32
C LEU A 28 -5.74 0.53 -10.00
N ALA A 29 -6.13 -0.31 -10.95
CA ALA A 29 -6.10 -1.75 -10.78
C ALA A 29 -4.71 -2.31 -11.10
N ALA A 30 -4.18 -3.16 -10.22
CA ALA A 30 -3.02 -3.99 -10.53
C ALA A 30 -3.48 -5.31 -11.19
N ASP A 31 -4.18 -5.21 -12.30
CA ASP A 31 -4.71 -6.32 -13.11
C ASP A 31 -3.62 -6.97 -13.97
N SER A 32 -4.01 -7.93 -14.82
CA SER A 32 -3.08 -8.65 -15.68
C SER A 32 -2.36 -7.76 -16.69
N GLU A 33 -3.03 -6.75 -17.22
CA GLU A 33 -2.43 -5.78 -18.15
C GLU A 33 -1.37 -4.94 -17.42
N PHE A 34 -1.73 -4.34 -16.29
CA PHE A 34 -0.78 -3.58 -15.47
C PHE A 34 0.41 -4.44 -15.03
N LEU A 35 0.18 -5.69 -14.62
CA LEU A 35 1.23 -6.59 -14.16
C LEU A 35 2.13 -7.12 -15.29
N SER A 36 1.73 -7.00 -16.56
CA SER A 36 2.56 -7.32 -17.73
C SER A 36 3.60 -6.24 -18.07
N LEU A 37 3.40 -5.03 -17.54
CA LEU A 37 4.32 -3.91 -17.70
C LEU A 37 5.64 -4.16 -16.94
N SER A 38 6.72 -3.56 -17.42
CA SER A 38 7.96 -3.49 -16.65
C SER A 38 7.75 -2.75 -15.33
N ILE A 39 8.61 -2.99 -14.35
CA ILE A 39 8.51 -2.29 -13.05
C ILE A 39 8.61 -0.77 -13.21
N ASP A 40 9.39 -0.28 -14.16
CA ASP A 40 9.53 1.16 -14.42
C ASP A 40 8.25 1.78 -14.97
N GLU A 41 7.58 1.07 -15.87
CA GLU A 41 6.28 1.50 -16.40
C GLU A 41 5.20 1.47 -15.31
N GLN A 42 5.17 0.42 -14.47
CA GLN A 42 4.27 0.35 -13.32
C GLN A 42 4.48 1.54 -12.37
N LEU A 43 5.73 1.86 -12.04
CA LEU A 43 6.07 3.01 -11.19
C LEU A 43 5.70 4.34 -11.84
N GLY A 44 5.88 4.47 -13.16
CA GLY A 44 5.44 5.63 -13.93
C GLY A 44 3.93 5.85 -13.78
N ARG A 45 3.14 4.83 -14.00
CA ARG A 45 1.67 4.89 -13.83
C ARG A 45 1.24 5.19 -12.39
N VAL A 46 1.93 4.63 -11.40
CA VAL A 46 1.64 4.95 -9.99
C VAL A 46 1.93 6.42 -9.69
N ARG A 47 3.06 6.96 -10.12
CA ARG A 47 3.41 8.37 -9.94
C ARG A 47 2.39 9.31 -10.60
N GLU A 48 2.02 9.03 -11.84
CA GLU A 48 1.01 9.80 -12.56
C GLU A 48 -0.34 9.76 -11.83
N PHE A 49 -0.77 8.57 -11.41
CA PHE A 49 -2.01 8.37 -10.68
C PHE A 49 -2.04 9.13 -9.35
N THR A 50 -0.93 9.17 -8.61
CA THR A 50 -0.86 9.78 -7.28
C THR A 50 -0.53 11.27 -7.29
N ALA A 51 -0.15 11.85 -8.43
CA ALA A 51 0.34 13.23 -8.56
C ALA A 51 -0.67 14.33 -8.17
N GLY A 52 -1.93 14.03 -8.00
CA GLY A 52 -2.98 15.03 -7.66
C GLY A 52 -3.87 14.60 -6.49
N GLY A 53 -3.48 13.57 -5.73
CA GLY A 53 -4.35 12.99 -4.71
C GLY A 53 -4.09 13.51 -3.31
N GLU A 54 -5.14 14.03 -2.67
CA GLU A 54 -5.12 14.38 -1.25
C GLU A 54 -5.18 13.12 -0.38
N ASN A 55 -6.17 12.24 -0.64
CA ASN A 55 -6.38 11.00 0.10
C ASN A 55 -6.07 9.79 -0.79
N LEU A 56 -5.09 9.00 -0.43
CA LEU A 56 -4.69 7.79 -1.15
C LEU A 56 -4.86 6.56 -0.26
N ILE A 57 -5.57 5.57 -0.77
CA ILE A 57 -5.72 4.26 -0.14
C ILE A 57 -4.99 3.25 -1.00
N VAL A 58 -4.09 2.49 -0.40
CA VAL A 58 -3.34 1.43 -1.10
C VAL A 58 -3.43 0.12 -0.34
N ASN A 59 -3.50 -0.99 -1.05
CA ASN A 59 -3.48 -2.29 -0.40
C ASN A 59 -2.47 -3.23 -1.05
N SER A 60 -1.88 -4.10 -0.24
CA SER A 60 -0.96 -5.17 -0.64
C SER A 60 0.14 -4.67 -1.59
N TYR A 61 0.18 -5.16 -2.83
CA TYR A 61 1.17 -4.79 -3.85
C TYR A 61 1.10 -3.30 -4.23
N GLY A 62 -0.09 -2.69 -4.20
CA GLY A 62 -0.24 -1.24 -4.41
C GLY A 62 0.55 -0.41 -3.39
N GLY A 63 0.59 -0.84 -2.13
CA GLY A 63 1.43 -0.24 -1.10
C GLY A 63 2.92 -0.35 -1.43
N TYR A 64 3.35 -1.50 -1.94
CA TYR A 64 4.74 -1.71 -2.36
C TYR A 64 5.17 -0.77 -3.49
N LEU A 65 4.32 -0.66 -4.52
CA LEU A 65 4.59 0.23 -5.65
C LEU A 65 4.60 1.70 -5.22
N LEU A 66 3.71 2.10 -4.32
CA LEU A 66 3.73 3.44 -3.75
C LEU A 66 5.06 3.71 -3.06
N MET A 67 5.52 2.83 -2.17
CA MET A 67 6.79 2.97 -1.46
C MET A 67 7.98 3.12 -2.43
N LEU A 68 8.04 2.28 -3.47
CA LEU A 68 9.07 2.40 -4.50
C LEU A 68 8.97 3.73 -5.27
N SER A 69 7.77 4.22 -5.53
CA SER A 69 7.55 5.48 -6.25
C SER A 69 7.96 6.71 -5.45
N LEU A 70 7.99 6.59 -4.11
CA LEU A 70 8.37 7.65 -3.18
C LEU A 70 9.89 7.72 -2.92
N ILE A 71 10.69 6.76 -3.43
CA ILE A 71 12.15 6.86 -3.33
C ILE A 71 12.62 8.09 -4.10
N ASP A 72 13.35 8.97 -3.41
CA ASP A 72 13.89 10.24 -3.93
C ASP A 72 12.82 11.17 -4.56
N ALA A 73 11.55 10.98 -4.19
CA ALA A 73 10.47 11.84 -4.67
C ALA A 73 10.49 13.20 -3.95
N HIS A 74 10.26 14.28 -4.70
CA HIS A 74 10.19 15.63 -4.15
C HIS A 74 8.92 15.90 -3.34
N LYS A 75 7.85 15.14 -3.60
CA LYS A 75 6.56 15.27 -2.92
C LYS A 75 5.91 13.90 -2.76
N ALA A 76 5.35 13.64 -1.59
CA ALA A 76 4.47 12.51 -1.33
C ALA A 76 2.99 12.95 -1.41
N PRO A 77 2.03 12.01 -1.53
CA PRO A 77 0.61 12.30 -1.29
C PRO A 77 0.40 12.87 0.12
N GLU A 78 -0.62 13.71 0.30
CA GLU A 78 -0.86 14.33 1.61
C GLU A 78 -1.23 13.29 2.66
N ARG A 79 -2.23 12.46 2.38
CA ARG A 79 -2.70 11.44 3.31
C ARG A 79 -2.70 10.06 2.67
N VAL A 80 -2.14 9.08 3.36
CA VAL A 80 -2.04 7.70 2.88
C VAL A 80 -2.55 6.72 3.93
N LEU A 81 -3.49 5.87 3.51
CA LEU A 81 -3.90 4.67 4.25
C LEU A 81 -3.37 3.44 3.51
N MET A 82 -2.55 2.65 4.18
CA MET A 82 -2.05 1.37 3.70
C MET A 82 -2.79 0.22 4.38
N LEU A 83 -3.40 -0.66 3.60
CA LEU A 83 -4.12 -1.85 4.09
C LEU A 83 -3.33 -3.10 3.69
N SER A 84 -2.86 -3.87 4.66
CA SER A 84 -1.99 -5.05 4.46
C SER A 84 -0.92 -4.80 3.38
N PRO A 85 -0.11 -3.72 3.48
CA PRO A 85 0.82 -3.36 2.42
C PRO A 85 1.97 -4.37 2.34
N LEU A 86 2.34 -4.79 1.13
CA LEU A 86 3.62 -5.46 0.95
C LEU A 86 4.75 -4.43 1.16
N LEU A 87 5.60 -4.63 2.14
CA LEU A 87 6.65 -3.67 2.53
C LEU A 87 8.07 -4.20 2.29
N GLY A 88 8.17 -5.38 1.72
CA GLY A 88 9.42 -6.05 1.44
C GLY A 88 9.20 -7.53 1.18
N ARG A 89 10.17 -8.36 1.56
CA ARG A 89 10.10 -9.78 1.36
C ARG A 89 9.10 -10.44 2.32
N SER A 90 8.18 -11.24 1.78
CA SER A 90 7.33 -12.12 2.58
C SER A 90 8.17 -13.16 3.35
N VAL A 91 7.74 -13.47 4.57
CA VAL A 91 8.35 -14.53 5.40
C VAL A 91 8.06 -15.91 4.83
N PHE A 92 6.99 -16.09 4.05
CA PHE A 92 6.62 -17.37 3.44
C PHE A 92 7.04 -17.44 1.97
N PRO A 93 8.03 -18.27 1.62
CA PRO A 93 8.57 -18.38 0.27
C PRO A 93 7.61 -19.03 -0.76
N LYS A 94 6.44 -19.50 -0.35
CA LYS A 94 5.49 -20.22 -1.22
C LYS A 94 4.74 -19.33 -2.22
N THR A 95 4.69 -18.03 -1.99
CA THR A 95 4.12 -17.08 -2.96
C THR A 95 5.26 -16.36 -3.68
N MET A 96 5.60 -16.81 -4.87
CA MET A 96 6.80 -16.41 -5.62
C MET A 96 7.04 -14.89 -5.74
N MET A 97 5.99 -14.08 -5.83
CA MET A 97 6.14 -12.62 -5.97
C MET A 97 6.40 -11.90 -4.66
N ALA A 98 5.78 -12.34 -3.57
CA ALA A 98 6.01 -11.76 -2.25
C ALA A 98 7.37 -12.21 -1.67
N SER A 99 7.95 -13.32 -2.17
CA SER A 99 9.26 -13.80 -1.75
C SER A 99 10.43 -13.04 -2.38
N ARG A 100 10.22 -12.40 -3.55
CA ARG A 100 11.27 -11.63 -4.27
C ARG A 100 10.63 -10.43 -4.98
N PRO A 101 10.12 -9.45 -4.24
CA PRO A 101 9.54 -8.27 -4.87
C PRO A 101 10.64 -7.50 -5.64
N PRO A 102 10.31 -6.94 -6.82
CA PRO A 102 11.29 -6.23 -7.63
C PRO A 102 11.85 -5.03 -6.85
N ARG A 103 13.17 -4.80 -6.94
CA ARG A 103 13.85 -3.67 -6.27
C ARG A 103 13.79 -3.66 -4.73
N GLU A 104 13.52 -4.80 -4.08
CA GLU A 104 13.45 -4.92 -2.61
C GLU A 104 14.69 -4.32 -1.92
N LYS A 105 15.89 -4.61 -2.44
CA LYS A 105 17.14 -4.07 -1.87
C LYS A 105 17.22 -2.54 -1.96
N ALA A 106 16.74 -1.97 -3.07
CA ALA A 106 16.72 -0.52 -3.24
C ALA A 106 15.74 0.14 -2.26
N LEU A 107 14.55 -0.43 -2.07
CA LEU A 107 13.59 0.05 -1.08
C LEU A 107 14.16 -0.01 0.34
N LYS A 108 14.74 -1.15 0.72
CA LYS A 108 15.33 -1.34 2.05
C LYS A 108 16.44 -0.32 2.33
N LEU A 109 17.30 -0.07 1.34
CA LEU A 109 18.38 0.92 1.46
C LEU A 109 17.79 2.34 1.58
N ALA A 110 16.84 2.70 0.71
CA ALA A 110 16.21 4.02 0.71
C ALA A 110 15.48 4.32 2.03
N LEU A 111 14.81 3.32 2.62
CA LEU A 111 14.20 3.44 3.95
C LEU A 111 15.25 3.69 5.03
N ALA A 112 16.34 2.91 5.04
CA ALA A 112 17.42 3.07 6.02
C ALA A 112 18.13 4.42 5.92
N GLU A 113 18.18 5.01 4.73
CA GLU A 113 18.82 6.30 4.45
C GLU A 113 17.85 7.49 4.52
N GLY A 114 16.56 7.28 4.84
CA GLY A 114 15.55 8.34 4.89
C GLY A 114 15.24 8.97 3.54
N ARG A 115 15.43 8.23 2.44
CA ARG A 115 15.18 8.71 1.07
C ARG A 115 13.80 8.38 0.52
N VAL A 116 12.92 7.84 1.33
CA VAL A 116 11.52 7.65 0.95
C VAL A 116 10.72 8.85 1.43
N ALA A 117 10.12 9.59 0.50
CA ALA A 117 9.33 10.77 0.85
C ALA A 117 8.13 10.37 1.72
N LYS A 118 7.98 11.06 2.85
CA LYS A 118 6.93 10.77 3.85
C LYS A 118 5.65 11.54 3.48
N PRO A 119 4.45 10.91 3.49
CA PRO A 119 3.17 11.60 3.49
C PRO A 119 3.01 12.51 4.72
N GLU A 120 2.19 13.55 4.63
CA GLU A 120 1.85 14.38 5.80
C GLU A 120 1.10 13.59 6.87
N TYR A 121 0.26 12.63 6.44
CA TYR A 121 -0.39 11.66 7.30
C TYR A 121 -0.24 10.25 6.72
N LEU A 122 0.36 9.35 7.48
CA LEU A 122 0.54 7.95 7.12
C LEU A 122 -0.08 7.03 8.17
N ARG A 123 -1.06 6.23 7.74
CA ARG A 123 -1.62 5.15 8.55
C ARG A 123 -1.37 3.81 7.89
N ILE A 124 -0.90 2.84 8.66
CA ILE A 124 -0.68 1.46 8.23
C ILE A 124 -1.60 0.55 9.05
N VAL A 125 -2.34 -0.34 8.38
CA VAL A 125 -3.18 -1.36 8.99
C VAL A 125 -2.77 -2.72 8.45
N THR A 126 -2.46 -3.68 9.32
CA THR A 126 -2.06 -5.03 8.94
C THR A 126 -2.64 -6.04 9.92
N GLY A 127 -2.82 -7.29 9.48
CA GLY A 127 -3.21 -8.38 10.37
C GLY A 127 -2.03 -8.89 11.19
N GLU A 128 -2.28 -9.34 12.42
CA GLU A 128 -1.26 -9.95 13.28
C GLU A 128 -0.71 -11.25 12.67
N ASP A 129 -1.58 -12.02 12.00
CA ASP A 129 -1.26 -13.29 11.34
C ASP A 129 -0.99 -13.13 9.84
N ASP A 130 -0.71 -11.90 9.38
CA ASP A 130 -0.42 -11.64 7.96
C ASP A 130 0.94 -12.24 7.56
N ALA A 131 0.88 -13.37 6.89
CA ALA A 131 2.06 -14.10 6.42
C ALA A 131 2.71 -13.48 5.16
N ILE A 132 2.00 -12.56 4.48
CA ILE A 132 2.48 -11.89 3.27
C ILE A 132 3.10 -10.54 3.62
N CYS A 133 2.40 -9.77 4.45
CA CYS A 133 2.82 -8.45 4.92
C CYS A 133 3.20 -8.53 6.40
N CYS A 134 4.34 -9.14 6.67
CA CYS A 134 4.83 -9.42 8.03
C CYS A 134 4.65 -8.21 8.97
N PRO A 135 3.89 -8.35 10.08
CA PRO A 135 3.64 -7.24 11.00
C PRO A 135 4.91 -6.65 11.63
N ASP A 136 5.97 -7.44 11.79
CA ASP A 136 7.26 -6.91 12.28
C ASP A 136 7.91 -5.98 11.26
N LEU A 137 7.79 -6.30 9.96
CA LEU A 137 8.24 -5.40 8.90
C LEU A 137 7.38 -4.14 8.85
N ALA A 138 6.06 -4.25 9.07
CA ALA A 138 5.19 -3.10 9.18
C ALA A 138 5.57 -2.19 10.35
N ARG A 139 5.93 -2.76 11.51
CA ARG A 139 6.45 -1.99 12.66
C ARG A 139 7.75 -1.27 12.31
N SER A 140 8.71 -1.98 11.68
CA SER A 140 9.99 -1.38 11.27
C SER A 140 9.81 -0.24 10.27
N VAL A 141 9.01 -0.44 9.22
CA VAL A 141 8.74 0.60 8.21
C VAL A 141 7.95 1.76 8.81
N SER A 142 6.97 1.49 9.68
CA SER A 142 6.24 2.52 10.42
C SER A 142 7.17 3.43 11.23
N GLN A 143 8.18 2.85 11.89
CA GLN A 143 9.18 3.62 12.63
C GLN A 143 10.09 4.43 11.70
N GLN A 144 10.58 3.84 10.61
CA GLN A 144 11.46 4.51 9.65
C GLN A 144 10.77 5.68 8.92
N LEU A 145 9.48 5.56 8.66
CA LEU A 145 8.67 6.61 8.04
C LEU A 145 7.98 7.52 9.06
N GLU A 146 8.17 7.26 10.35
CA GLU A 146 7.45 7.98 11.42
C GLU A 146 5.95 8.05 11.13
N ALA A 147 5.34 6.88 10.82
CA ALA A 147 3.92 6.81 10.53
C ALA A 147 3.09 7.30 11.72
N ASP A 148 2.04 8.09 11.43
CA ASP A 148 1.17 8.65 12.46
C ASP A 148 0.39 7.58 13.21
N ARG A 149 0.09 6.46 12.51
CA ARG A 149 -0.61 5.35 13.11
C ARG A 149 -0.26 4.01 12.47
N LEU A 150 -0.03 3.01 13.32
CA LEU A 150 0.06 1.59 12.95
C LEU A 150 -0.98 0.80 13.75
N ASP A 151 -1.87 0.13 13.03
CA ASP A 151 -2.83 -0.82 13.62
C ASP A 151 -2.45 -2.24 13.21
N VAL A 152 -2.09 -3.07 14.18
CA VAL A 152 -1.91 -4.51 14.00
C VAL A 152 -3.15 -5.20 14.58
N ILE A 153 -3.99 -5.79 13.70
CA ILE A 153 -5.29 -6.30 14.07
C ILE A 153 -5.17 -7.75 14.53
N PRO A 154 -5.48 -8.06 15.80
CA PRO A 154 -5.35 -9.40 16.35
C PRO A 154 -6.19 -10.44 15.60
N GLY A 155 -5.60 -11.60 15.30
CA GLY A 155 -6.28 -12.73 14.66
C GLY A 155 -6.63 -12.53 13.18
N GLU A 156 -6.25 -11.38 12.56
CA GLU A 156 -6.46 -11.13 11.14
C GLU A 156 -5.23 -11.51 10.33
N GLY A 157 -5.48 -12.07 9.13
CA GLY A 157 -4.44 -12.38 8.15
C GLY A 157 -4.26 -11.26 7.12
N HIS A 158 -3.81 -11.66 5.93
CA HIS A 158 -3.61 -10.70 4.81
C HIS A 158 -4.92 -10.06 4.35
N ASP A 159 -5.99 -10.84 4.31
CA ASP A 159 -7.33 -10.37 3.99
C ASP A 159 -8.05 -9.95 5.28
N ILE A 160 -7.83 -8.72 5.71
CA ILE A 160 -8.48 -8.13 6.89
C ILE A 160 -10.00 -8.10 6.68
N ASN A 161 -10.77 -8.46 7.71
CA ASN A 161 -12.22 -8.50 7.60
C ASN A 161 -12.82 -7.10 7.29
N SER A 162 -13.97 -7.10 6.63
CA SER A 162 -14.59 -5.88 6.11
C SER A 162 -14.95 -4.86 7.19
N LYS A 163 -15.28 -5.28 8.40
CA LYS A 163 -15.62 -4.37 9.51
C LYS A 163 -14.39 -3.58 9.96
N CYS A 164 -13.23 -4.23 10.09
CA CYS A 164 -11.98 -3.57 10.45
C CYS A 164 -11.54 -2.60 9.34
N VAL A 165 -11.69 -3.00 8.07
CA VAL A 165 -11.39 -2.14 6.92
C VAL A 165 -12.31 -0.92 6.91
N GLN A 166 -13.63 -1.10 7.10
CA GLN A 166 -14.59 0.01 7.16
C GLN A 166 -14.26 0.99 8.30
N ALA A 167 -14.00 0.50 9.51
CA ALA A 167 -13.61 1.34 10.63
C ALA A 167 -12.30 2.12 10.36
N ALA A 168 -11.34 1.50 9.67
CA ALA A 168 -10.12 2.17 9.27
C ALA A 168 -10.38 3.29 8.25
N LEU A 169 -11.27 3.06 7.27
CA LEU A 169 -11.67 4.03 6.27
C LEU A 169 -12.44 5.20 6.85
N GLU A 170 -13.45 4.93 7.68
CA GLU A 170 -14.24 5.97 8.36
C GLU A 170 -13.34 6.91 9.16
N SER A 171 -12.42 6.36 9.93
CA SER A 171 -11.45 7.15 10.70
C SER A 171 -10.39 7.87 9.85
N PHE A 172 -10.17 7.43 8.61
CA PHE A 172 -9.20 8.04 7.70
C PHE A 172 -9.82 9.16 6.86
N LEU A 173 -11.09 8.99 6.45
CA LEU A 173 -11.80 9.91 5.57
C LEU A 173 -12.58 10.99 6.33
N GLY A 174 -12.96 10.72 7.59
CA GLY A 174 -13.66 11.65 8.49
C GLY A 174 -12.72 12.61 9.16
#